data_7003f7e500d067e8657ddc0f99c770af
#
_entry.id   7003f7e500d067e8657ddc0f99c770af
#
_cell.length_a   1.000
_cell.length_b   1.000
_cell.length_c   1.000
_cell.angle_alpha   90.00
_cell.angle_beta   90.00
_cell.angle_gamma   90.00
#
_symmetry.space_group_name_H-M   'P 1'
#
loop_
_entity.id
_entity.type
_entity.pdbx_description
1 polymer ?
#
loop_
_entity_poly.entity_id
_entity_poly.type
_entity_poly.pdbx_seq_one_letter_code
_entity_poly.pdbx_strand_id
1 'polypeptide(L)' 'MRIQLTAAFEKVKDGYIGYVEELPGANTQGATLAETKRNLREAIELVLESYRQIHEEENAGKDVVKEPFGILTA' A
#
# COMPACT_ATOMS: atom_id res chain seq x y z
N MET A 1 -7.10 18.97 -4.77
CA MET A 1 -5.83 18.22 -4.60
C MET A 1 -6.04 16.76 -4.94
N ARG A 2 -5.12 16.21 -5.71
CA ARG A 2 -5.18 14.78 -6.07
C ARG A 2 -4.11 14.03 -5.29
N ILE A 3 -4.50 12.95 -4.64
CA ILE A 3 -3.56 12.01 -4.05
C ILE A 3 -3.37 10.87 -5.04
N GLN A 4 -2.14 10.65 -5.45
CA GLN A 4 -1.77 9.61 -6.39
C GLN A 4 -0.61 8.81 -5.81
N LEU A 5 -0.72 7.49 -5.84
CA LEU A 5 0.37 6.62 -5.42
C LEU A 5 1.40 6.50 -6.54
N THR A 6 2.66 6.55 -6.16
CA THR A 6 3.79 6.42 -7.08
C THR A 6 4.49 5.11 -6.83
N ALA A 7 4.49 4.24 -7.82
CA ALA A 7 5.23 2.99 -7.77
C ALA A 7 6.62 3.21 -8.38
N ALA A 8 7.64 2.80 -7.66
CA ALA A 8 9.03 2.85 -8.13
C ALA A 8 9.55 1.43 -8.27
N PHE A 9 10.25 1.16 -9.38
CA PHE A 9 10.81 -0.15 -9.68
C PHE A 9 12.29 0.00 -9.97
N GLU A 10 13.10 -0.75 -9.24
CA GLU A 10 14.55 -0.75 -9.43
C GLU A 10 14.99 -2.09 -9.96
N LYS A 11 15.75 -2.07 -11.06
CA LYS A 11 16.34 -3.28 -11.59
C LYS A 11 17.51 -3.70 -10.71
N VAL A 12 17.50 -4.97 -10.30
CA VAL A 12 18.58 -5.58 -9.53
C VAL A 12 19.10 -6.79 -10.27
N LYS A 13 20.12 -7.46 -9.73
CA LYS A 13 20.84 -8.54 -10.43
C LYS A 13 19.89 -9.63 -10.96
N ASP A 14 18.95 -10.08 -10.15
CA ASP A 14 18.10 -11.22 -10.48
C ASP A 14 16.62 -10.85 -10.67
N GLY A 15 16.34 -9.59 -10.98
CA GLY A 15 14.96 -9.15 -11.20
C GLY A 15 14.73 -7.70 -10.85
N TYR A 16 13.64 -7.43 -10.15
CA TYR A 16 13.24 -6.09 -9.76
C TYR A 16 12.80 -6.05 -8.32
N ILE A 17 13.02 -4.90 -7.69
CA ILE A 17 12.34 -4.55 -6.46
C ILE A 17 11.35 -3.44 -6.77
N GLY A 18 10.23 -3.43 -6.06
CA GLY A 18 9.18 -2.43 -6.24
C GLY A 18 8.68 -1.91 -4.92
N TYR A 19 8.33 -0.64 -4.86
CA TYR A 19 7.77 -0.02 -3.66
C TYR A 19 6.88 1.15 -4.02
N VAL A 20 6.06 1.56 -3.07
CA VAL A 20 5.21 2.73 -3.20
C VAL A 20 5.79 3.84 -2.34
N GLU A 21 6.13 4.96 -2.96
CA GLU A 21 6.79 6.07 -2.26
C GLU A 21 5.96 6.63 -1.12
N GLU A 22 4.66 6.76 -1.31
CA GLU A 22 3.73 7.36 -0.34
C GLU A 22 3.19 6.38 0.70
N LEU A 23 3.49 5.10 0.57
CA LEU A 23 2.92 4.07 1.43
C LEU A 23 4.03 3.19 2.00
N PRO A 24 4.64 3.57 3.13
CA PRO A 24 5.68 2.77 3.78
C PRO A 24 5.19 1.35 4.08
N GLY A 25 6.03 0.38 3.84
CA GLY A 25 5.70 -1.03 4.01
C GLY A 25 5.19 -1.71 2.74
N ALA A 26 4.70 -0.96 1.76
CA ALA A 26 4.30 -1.53 0.47
C ALA A 26 5.53 -1.69 -0.42
N ASN A 27 6.19 -2.85 -0.31
CA ASN A 27 7.37 -3.20 -1.08
C ASN A 27 7.33 -4.67 -1.46
N THR A 28 8.01 -5.01 -2.55
CA THR A 28 8.04 -6.37 -3.07
C THR A 28 9.22 -6.59 -4.00
N GLN A 29 9.30 -7.78 -4.53
CA GLN A 29 10.29 -8.15 -5.55
C GLN A 29 9.68 -9.14 -6.53
N GLY A 30 10.30 -9.28 -7.68
CA GLY A 30 9.89 -10.23 -8.70
C GLY A 30 11.00 -10.44 -9.73
N ALA A 31 10.90 -11.51 -10.52
CA ALA A 31 11.87 -11.83 -11.55
C ALA A 31 11.75 -10.91 -12.76
N THR A 32 10.54 -10.45 -13.05
CA THR A 32 10.25 -9.55 -14.16
C THR A 32 9.52 -8.31 -13.66
N LEU A 33 9.52 -7.26 -14.47
CA LEU A 33 8.77 -6.04 -14.14
C LEU A 33 7.27 -6.32 -13.99
N ALA A 34 6.71 -7.11 -14.89
CA ALA A 34 5.28 -7.45 -14.83
C ALA A 34 4.93 -8.22 -13.57
N GLU A 35 5.75 -9.16 -13.16
CA GLU A 35 5.57 -9.91 -11.93
C GLU A 35 5.67 -8.99 -10.71
N THR A 36 6.67 -8.12 -10.70
CA THR A 36 6.88 -7.17 -9.61
C THR A 36 5.68 -6.23 -9.46
N LYS A 37 5.09 -5.79 -10.57
CA LYS A 37 3.86 -4.95 -10.54
C LYS A 37 2.69 -5.70 -9.92
N ARG A 38 2.49 -6.97 -10.29
CA ARG A 38 1.42 -7.79 -9.69
C ARG A 38 1.63 -7.97 -8.20
N ASN A 39 2.86 -8.31 -7.82
CA ASN A 39 3.22 -8.49 -6.42
C ASN A 39 3.07 -7.21 -5.61
N LEU A 40 3.36 -6.06 -6.21
CA LEU A 40 3.20 -4.77 -5.53
C LEU A 40 1.75 -4.45 -5.24
N ARG A 41 0.83 -4.76 -6.16
CA ARG A 41 -0.61 -4.58 -5.91
C ARG A 41 -1.08 -5.40 -4.71
N GLU A 42 -0.62 -6.65 -4.62
CA GLU A 42 -0.92 -7.49 -3.46
C GLU A 42 -0.32 -6.92 -2.17
N ALA A 43 0.91 -6.42 -2.24
CA ALA A 43 1.56 -5.79 -1.08
C ALA A 43 0.79 -4.57 -0.59
N ILE A 44 0.28 -3.74 -1.49
CA ILE A 44 -0.56 -2.58 -1.14
C ILE A 44 -1.81 -3.03 -0.40
N GLU A 45 -2.50 -4.04 -0.92
CA GLU A 45 -3.72 -4.57 -0.29
C GLU A 45 -3.44 -5.09 1.13
N LEU A 46 -2.34 -5.80 1.30
CA LEU A 46 -1.95 -6.34 2.61
C LEU A 46 -1.62 -5.23 3.60
N VAL A 47 -0.91 -4.20 3.18
CA VAL A 47 -0.57 -3.06 4.03
C VAL A 47 -1.83 -2.32 4.47
N LEU A 48 -2.75 -2.04 3.54
CA LEU A 48 -3.99 -1.35 3.86
C LEU A 48 -4.87 -2.18 4.81
N GLU A 49 -4.95 -3.48 4.61
CA GLU A 49 -5.68 -4.36 5.50
C GLU A 49 -5.06 -4.39 6.90
N SER A 50 -3.75 -4.40 6.99
CA SER A 50 -3.04 -4.35 8.27
C SER A 50 -3.37 -3.07 9.03
N TYR A 51 -3.39 -1.92 8.36
CA TYR A 51 -3.77 -0.66 8.98
C TYR A 51 -5.21 -0.68 9.50
N ARG A 52 -6.13 -1.28 8.75
CA ARG A 52 -7.53 -1.41 9.20
C ARG A 52 -7.61 -2.23 10.47
N GLN A 53 -6.90 -3.36 10.53
CA GLN A 53 -6.88 -4.22 11.71
C GLN A 53 -6.30 -3.51 12.92
N ILE A 54 -5.19 -2.80 12.75
CA ILE A 54 -4.56 -2.04 13.83
C ILE A 54 -5.53 -1.00 14.39
N HIS A 55 -6.21 -0.25 13.52
CA HIS A 55 -7.16 0.78 13.96
C HIS A 55 -8.39 0.18 14.63
N GLU A 56 -8.87 -0.96 14.18
CA GLU A 56 -9.97 -1.66 14.84
C GLU A 56 -9.58 -2.09 16.26
N GLU A 57 -8.37 -2.61 16.43
CA GLU A 57 -7.85 -3.00 17.74
C GLU A 57 -7.65 -1.79 18.65
N GLU A 58 -7.06 -0.72 18.13
CA GLU A 58 -6.84 0.52 18.91
C GLU A 58 -8.15 1.17 19.32
N ASN A 59 -9.18 1.06 18.51
CA ASN A 59 -10.48 1.70 18.76
C ASN A 59 -11.44 0.83 19.58
N ALA A 60 -11.06 -0.41 19.86
CA ALA A 60 -11.90 -1.32 20.64
C ALA A 60 -12.18 -0.72 22.03
N GLY A 61 -13.45 -0.64 22.40
CA GLY A 61 -13.87 -0.06 23.67
C GLY A 61 -13.88 1.47 23.71
N LYS A 62 -13.57 2.13 22.58
CA LYS A 62 -13.63 3.59 22.47
C LYS A 62 -14.90 4.03 21.73
N ASP A 63 -15.35 5.23 22.03
CA ASP A 63 -16.48 5.83 21.32
C ASP A 63 -15.97 6.59 20.09
N VAL A 64 -15.83 5.85 18.99
CA VAL A 64 -15.26 6.38 17.74
C VAL A 64 -16.33 6.36 16.65
N VAL A 65 -16.56 7.52 16.04
CA VAL A 65 -17.43 7.62 14.86
C VAL A 65 -16.58 7.48 13.61
N LYS A 66 -16.93 6.53 12.76
CA LYS A 66 -16.23 6.30 11.48
C LYS A 66 -17.16 6.61 10.33
N GLU A 67 -16.67 7.36 9.37
CA GLU A 67 -17.40 7.72 8.17
C GLU A 67 -16.51 7.55 6.94
N PRO A 68 -17.06 7.07 5.82
CA PRO A 68 -16.36 7.18 4.56
C PRO A 68 -16.12 8.66 4.24
N PHE A 69 -14.86 9.02 3.98
CA PHE A 69 -14.51 10.42 3.75
C PHE A 69 -14.20 10.71 2.28
N GLY A 70 -14.44 9.71 1.43
CA GLY A 70 -14.26 9.83 0.00
C GLY A 70 -12.81 9.67 -0.45
N ILE A 71 -12.59 9.96 -1.71
CA ILE A 71 -11.27 9.92 -2.34
C ILE A 71 -10.85 11.36 -2.58
N LEU A 72 -9.63 11.70 -2.13
CA LEU A 72 -9.10 13.05 -2.34
C LEU A 72 -8.55 13.14 -3.76
N THR A 73 -9.27 13.86 -4.60
CA THR A 73 -8.84 14.17 -5.98
C THR A 73 -8.87 15.67 -6.20
N ALA A 74 -7.98 16.12 -7.05
CA ALA A 74 -7.99 17.52 -7.46
C ALA A 74 -8.46 17.63 -8.89
#